data_7a3f1fd14090d685052bd23864bb56ed
#
_entry.id   7a3f1fd14090d685052bd23864bb56ed
#
_cell.length_a   1.000
_cell.length_b   1.000
_cell.length_c   1.000
_cell.angle_alpha   90.00
_cell.angle_beta   90.00
_cell.angle_gamma   90.00
#
_symmetry.space_group_name_H-M   'P 1'
#
loop_
_entity.id
_entity.type
_entity.pdbx_description
1 polymer ?
#
loop_
_entity_poly.entity_id
_entity_poly.type
_entity_poly.pdbx_seq_one_letter_code
_entity_poly.pdbx_strand_id
1 'polypeptide(L)'
;MSGSPQAEFDGKAFAAALSTAPGVYRMYAADDTLLYVGKAGALRKRVTSYFNNSPKSPRIQSMLSQVARMDVTVTRTEAEALLLENQLIKSL
;
A
#
# COMPACT_ATOMS: atom_id res chain seq x y z
N MET A 1 -1.91 -11.71 25.39
CA MET A 1 -1.74 -11.58 24.86
C MET A 1 -1.86 -11.30 24.16
N SER A 2 -1.85 -10.99 23.95
CA SER A 2 -1.90 -10.70 23.33
C SER A 2 -1.84 -10.76 22.43
N GLY A 3 -1.69 -10.86 22.53
CA GLY A 3 -1.29 -10.95 21.40
C GLY A 3 -1.84 -10.48 20.25
N SER A 4 -2.68 -10.20 20.23
CA SER A 4 -3.19 -9.74 19.10
C SER A 4 -2.57 -8.60 18.45
N PRO A 5 -1.49 -8.14 18.84
CA PRO A 5 -0.92 -7.02 18.14
C PRO A 5 -0.71 -7.27 16.68
N GLN A 6 -0.49 -8.47 16.33
CA GLN A 6 -0.29 -8.76 14.95
C GLN A 6 -1.56 -8.62 14.14
N ALA A 7 -2.66 -8.47 14.79
CA ALA A 7 -3.89 -8.37 14.09
C ALA A 7 -4.08 -7.03 13.44
N GLU A 8 -3.33 -6.02 13.81
CA GLU A 8 -3.51 -4.70 13.27
C GLU A 8 -2.30 -4.20 12.55
N PHE A 9 -2.50 -3.86 11.28
CA PHE A 9 -1.47 -3.24 10.47
C PHE A 9 -1.45 -1.74 10.78
N ASP A 10 -0.27 -1.24 11.20
CA ASP A 10 -0.13 0.19 11.47
C ASP A 10 0.30 0.91 10.20
N GLY A 11 -0.68 1.37 9.44
CA GLY A 11 -0.42 2.02 8.17
C GLY A 11 0.34 3.32 8.30
N LYS A 12 0.07 4.09 9.35
CA LYS A 12 0.77 5.35 9.55
C LYS A 12 2.25 5.13 9.80
N ALA A 13 2.60 4.18 10.64
CA ALA A 13 3.99 3.88 10.92
C ALA A 13 4.70 3.33 9.70
N PHE A 14 4.01 2.46 8.96
CA PHE A 14 4.56 1.90 7.74
C PHE A 14 4.86 3.01 6.73
N ALA A 15 3.90 3.90 6.50
CA ALA A 15 4.06 4.99 5.54
C ALA A 15 5.19 5.93 5.93
N ALA A 16 5.32 6.22 7.22
CA ALA A 16 6.36 7.13 7.70
C ALA A 16 7.76 6.59 7.44
N ALA A 17 7.90 5.28 7.35
CA ALA A 17 9.20 4.63 7.12
C ALA A 17 9.53 4.49 5.64
N LEU A 18 8.59 4.82 4.75
CA LEU A 18 8.81 4.62 3.32
C LEU A 18 9.73 5.67 2.71
N SER A 19 10.37 5.26 1.61
CA SER A 19 11.14 6.17 0.77
C SER A 19 10.21 7.21 0.14
N THR A 20 10.74 8.40 -0.14
CA THR A 20 10.02 9.40 -0.92
C THR A 20 10.19 9.19 -2.42
N ALA A 21 10.89 8.15 -2.83
CA ALA A 21 11.12 7.83 -4.24
C ALA A 21 9.86 7.29 -4.91
N PRO A 22 9.84 7.24 -6.24
CA PRO A 22 8.77 6.58 -6.96
C PRO A 22 8.76 5.08 -6.68
N GLY A 23 7.62 4.44 -6.88
CA GLY A 23 7.57 3.00 -6.73
C GLY A 23 6.17 2.43 -6.86
N VAL A 24 6.07 1.16 -6.54
CA VAL A 24 4.82 0.40 -6.59
C VAL A 24 4.56 -0.17 -5.21
N TYR A 25 3.30 -0.14 -4.78
CA TYR A 25 2.89 -0.72 -3.51
C TYR A 25 1.78 -1.74 -3.73
N ARG A 26 1.77 -2.78 -2.88
CA ARG A 26 0.79 -3.87 -2.94
C ARG A 26 0.24 -4.07 -1.54
N MET A 27 -1.08 -4.11 -1.44
CA MET A 27 -1.77 -4.29 -0.17
C MET A 27 -2.40 -5.67 -0.12
N TYR A 28 -2.20 -6.38 0.99
CA TYR A 28 -2.66 -7.76 1.16
C TYR A 28 -3.52 -7.91 2.41
N ALA A 29 -4.50 -8.80 2.31
CA ALA A 29 -5.30 -9.20 3.46
C ALA A 29 -4.53 -10.21 4.31
N ALA A 30 -5.09 -10.58 5.46
CA ALA A 30 -4.44 -11.50 6.39
C ALA A 30 -4.18 -12.88 5.78
N ASP A 31 -4.99 -13.30 4.82
CA ASP A 31 -4.82 -14.58 4.14
C ASP A 31 -3.96 -14.46 2.89
N ASP A 32 -3.23 -13.36 2.74
CA ASP A 32 -2.37 -13.05 1.61
C ASP A 32 -3.11 -12.79 0.29
N THR A 33 -4.42 -12.58 0.34
CA THR A 33 -5.15 -12.16 -0.83
C THR A 33 -4.70 -10.76 -1.22
N LEU A 34 -4.35 -10.56 -2.49
CA LEU A 34 -3.97 -9.25 -2.98
C LEU A 34 -5.21 -8.37 -3.10
N LEU A 35 -5.20 -7.25 -2.37
CA LEU A 35 -6.32 -6.33 -2.34
C LEU A 35 -6.16 -5.19 -3.34
N TYR A 36 -4.93 -4.74 -3.54
CA TYR A 36 -4.70 -3.56 -4.37
C TYR A 36 -3.25 -3.47 -4.81
N VAL A 37 -3.04 -2.98 -6.03
CA VAL A 37 -1.73 -2.64 -6.58
C VAL A 37 -1.80 -1.21 -7.05
N GLY A 38 -0.84 -0.38 -6.63
CA GLY A 38 -0.81 1.01 -7.03
C GLY A 38 0.60 1.50 -7.32
N LYS A 39 0.71 2.60 -8.05
CA LYS A 39 1.98 3.26 -8.30
C LYS A 39 1.98 4.63 -7.68
N ALA A 40 3.17 5.17 -7.43
CA ALA A 40 3.30 6.50 -6.87
C ALA A 40 4.57 7.17 -7.37
N GLY A 41 4.50 8.49 -7.56
CA GLY A 41 5.68 9.29 -7.83
C GLY A 41 6.46 9.57 -6.55
N ALA A 42 5.79 9.49 -5.40
CA ALA A 42 6.42 9.63 -4.10
C ALA A 42 5.71 8.66 -3.17
N LEU A 43 6.34 7.53 -2.87
CA LEU A 43 5.70 6.46 -2.12
C LEU A 43 5.20 6.91 -0.75
N ARG A 44 6.05 7.60 0.03
CA ARG A 44 5.65 8.03 1.37
C ARG A 44 4.38 8.89 1.32
N LYS A 45 4.35 9.86 0.42
CA LYS A 45 3.22 10.77 0.32
C LYS A 45 1.94 10.03 -0.07
N ARG A 46 2.04 9.15 -1.05
CA ARG A 46 0.88 8.42 -1.55
C ARG A 46 0.33 7.47 -0.49
N VAL A 47 1.20 6.69 0.13
CA VAL A 47 0.74 5.71 1.13
C VAL A 47 0.22 6.43 2.37
N THR A 48 0.87 7.52 2.79
CA THR A 48 0.36 8.32 3.91
C THR A 48 -1.06 8.79 3.65
N SER A 49 -1.40 9.12 2.41
CA SER A 49 -2.73 9.64 2.09
C SER A 49 -3.84 8.61 2.34
N TYR A 50 -3.53 7.33 2.36
CA TYR A 50 -4.52 6.29 2.66
C TYR A 50 -4.81 6.21 4.16
N PHE A 51 -3.85 6.59 5.00
CA PHE A 51 -3.95 6.38 6.45
C PHE A 51 -4.08 7.67 7.24
N ASN A 52 -4.27 8.80 6.55
CA ASN A 52 -4.53 10.06 7.25
C ASN A 52 -6.03 10.22 7.47
N ASN A 53 -6.43 11.35 8.07
CA ASN A 53 -7.83 11.59 8.41
C ASN A 53 -8.66 12.16 7.28
N SER A 54 -8.12 12.27 6.06
CA SER A 54 -8.89 12.81 4.96
C SER A 54 -10.02 11.85 4.55
N PRO A 55 -11.14 12.38 4.04
CA PRO A 55 -12.25 11.54 3.63
C PRO A 55 -11.85 10.60 2.48
N LYS A 56 -12.39 9.40 2.51
CA LYS A 56 -12.15 8.40 1.48
C LYS A 56 -13.47 7.78 1.06
N SER A 57 -13.53 7.26 -0.16
CA SER A 57 -14.74 6.60 -0.62
C SER A 57 -15.01 5.34 0.23
N PRO A 58 -16.26 4.91 0.35
CA PRO A 58 -16.57 3.69 1.09
C PRO A 58 -15.83 2.47 0.57
N ARG A 59 -15.60 2.40 -0.74
CA ARG A 59 -14.84 1.30 -1.34
C ARG A 59 -13.40 1.27 -0.82
N ILE A 60 -12.75 2.42 -0.78
CA ILE A 60 -11.37 2.50 -0.28
C ILE A 60 -11.33 2.22 1.22
N GLN A 61 -12.29 2.74 1.98
CA GLN A 61 -12.36 2.47 3.42
C GLN A 61 -12.50 0.98 3.69
N SER A 62 -13.37 0.31 2.93
CA SER A 62 -13.57 -1.12 3.09
C SER A 62 -12.30 -1.90 2.77
N MET A 63 -11.61 -1.53 1.69
CA MET A 63 -10.37 -2.18 1.31
C MET A 63 -9.31 -1.98 2.40
N LEU A 64 -9.16 -0.75 2.90
CA LEU A 64 -8.15 -0.46 3.92
C LEU A 64 -8.40 -1.22 5.22
N SER A 65 -9.66 -1.47 5.56
CA SER A 65 -9.98 -2.20 6.77
C SER A 65 -9.51 -3.66 6.72
N GLN A 66 -9.24 -4.17 5.52
CA GLN A 66 -8.80 -5.55 5.33
C GLN A 66 -7.29 -5.68 5.19
N VAL A 67 -6.56 -4.58 5.08
CA VAL A 67 -5.11 -4.63 4.86
C VAL A 67 -4.42 -5.14 6.11
N ALA A 68 -3.69 -6.24 5.97
CA ALA A 68 -2.89 -6.81 7.05
C ALA A 68 -1.40 -6.68 6.77
N ARG A 69 -1.03 -6.44 5.50
CA ARG A 69 0.36 -6.36 5.10
C ARG A 69 0.49 -5.53 3.84
N MET A 70 1.61 -4.85 3.67
CA MET A 70 1.89 -4.11 2.45
C MET A 70 3.34 -4.34 2.03
N ASP A 71 3.53 -4.57 0.73
CA ASP A 71 4.86 -4.66 0.13
C ASP A 71 5.08 -3.47 -0.78
N VAL A 72 6.33 -3.03 -0.89
CA VAL A 72 6.69 -1.87 -1.69
C VAL A 72 7.94 -2.19 -2.51
N THR A 73 7.94 -1.77 -3.77
CA THR A 73 9.13 -1.83 -4.62
C THR A 73 9.47 -0.41 -5.04
N VAL A 74 10.65 0.05 -4.65
CA VAL A 74 11.13 1.38 -5.04
C VAL A 74 11.66 1.31 -6.47
N THR A 75 11.29 2.28 -7.30
CA THR A 75 11.79 2.39 -8.67
C THR A 75 12.57 3.68 -8.82
N ARG A 76 13.26 3.85 -9.94
CA ARG A 76 14.06 5.04 -10.18
C ARG A 76 13.22 6.19 -10.74
N THR A 77 12.14 5.87 -11.46
CA THR A 77 11.29 6.88 -12.08
C THR A 77 9.84 6.45 -12.00
N GLU A 78 8.93 7.41 -12.23
CA GLU A 78 7.51 7.10 -12.29
C GLU A 78 7.18 6.21 -13.48
N ALA A 79 7.92 6.37 -14.61
CA ALA A 79 7.70 5.53 -15.77
C ALA A 79 8.01 4.07 -15.45
N GLU A 80 9.07 3.82 -14.70
CA GLU A 80 9.43 2.47 -14.28
C GLU A 80 8.34 1.90 -13.36
N ALA A 81 7.82 2.74 -12.46
CA ALA A 81 6.75 2.32 -11.55
C ALA A 81 5.49 1.94 -12.36
N LEU A 82 5.16 2.70 -13.39
CA LEU A 82 4.00 2.41 -14.22
C LEU A 82 4.16 1.07 -14.94
N LEU A 83 5.33 0.80 -15.48
CA LEU A 83 5.60 -0.48 -16.14
C LEU A 83 5.46 -1.63 -15.18
N LEU A 84 6.00 -1.50 -13.98
CA LEU A 84 5.93 -2.55 -12.98
C LEU A 84 4.50 -2.78 -12.53
N GLU A 85 3.74 -1.71 -12.32
CA GLU A 85 2.33 -1.82 -11.95
C GLU A 85 1.57 -2.60 -13.01
N ASN A 86 1.77 -2.26 -14.29
CA ASN A 86 1.09 -2.95 -15.38
C ASN A 86 1.43 -4.43 -15.41
N GLN A 87 2.69 -4.78 -15.20
CA GLN A 87 3.10 -6.17 -15.18
C GLN A 87 2.45 -6.93 -14.02
N LEU A 88 2.38 -6.31 -12.85
CA LEU A 88 1.77 -6.95 -11.69
C LEU A 88 0.27 -7.16 -11.90
N ILE A 89 -0.41 -6.18 -12.47
CA ILE A 89 -1.83 -6.29 -12.73
C ILE A 89 -2.12 -7.38 -13.77
N LYS A 90 -1.30 -7.47 -14.81
CA LYS A 90 -1.51 -8.47 -15.85
C LYS A 90 -1.26 -9.89 -15.37
N SER A 91 -0.49 -10.07 -14.32
CA SER A 91 -0.19 -11.40 -13.81
C SER A 91 -1.24 -11.91 -12.82
N LEU A 92 -2.22 -11.11 -12.52
CA LEU A 92 -3.25 -11.47 -11.54
C LEU A 92 -4.39 -12.33 -12.11
#